data_0be9d023d9835b68f9514eb7e13f5e0b
#
_entry.id   0be9d023d9835b68f9514eb7e13f5e0b
#
_cell.length_a   1.000
_cell.length_b   1.000
_cell.length_c   1.000
_cell.angle_alpha   90.00
_cell.angle_beta   90.00
_cell.angle_gamma   90.00
#
_symmetry.space_group_name_H-M   'P 1'
#
loop_
_entity.id
_entity.type
_entity.pdbx_description
1 polymer ?
#
loop_
_entity_poly.entity_id
_entity_poly.type
_entity_poly.pdbx_seq_one_letter_code
_entity_poly.pdbx_strand_id
1 'polypeptide(L)'
;MLFTGGPSTELSLSSELLRDIASADEICIIVSFLRLSGLRLLLDALREFCSDPRHRLRIITTTYCGITEARALEQLAQLERTEVRISYDTRIERLHAKAYLFLRDSGYSTAYIGSSNLSHSAHTDGLEWNVRATQVENPQ
;
A
#
# COMPACT_ATOMS: atom_id res chain seq x y z
N MET A 1 -4.12 -16.52 -1.16
CA MET A 1 -5.34 -16.26 -0.36
C MET A 1 -6.04 -15.03 -0.90
N LEU A 2 -7.34 -15.09 -1.09
CA LEU A 2 -8.15 -13.96 -1.57
C LEU A 2 -8.72 -13.21 -0.37
N PHE A 3 -8.52 -11.89 -0.33
CA PHE A 3 -9.11 -11.01 0.69
C PHE A 3 -10.20 -10.15 0.07
N THR A 4 -11.35 -10.09 0.72
CA THR A 4 -12.40 -9.14 0.39
C THR A 4 -12.52 -8.14 1.54
N GLY A 5 -12.48 -6.84 1.21
CA GLY A 5 -12.76 -5.79 2.18
C GLY A 5 -14.25 -5.73 2.47
N GLY A 6 -14.64 -5.73 3.74
CA GLY A 6 -16.03 -5.66 4.18
C GLY A 6 -16.15 -5.96 5.66
N PRO A 7 -17.37 -5.83 6.26
CA PRO A 7 -17.59 -6.00 7.69
C PRO A 7 -17.61 -7.47 8.14
N SER A 8 -16.93 -8.37 7.42
CA SER A 8 -16.88 -9.78 7.79
C SER A 8 -15.91 -10.02 8.96
N THR A 9 -16.06 -11.16 9.61
CA THR A 9 -15.18 -11.63 10.69
C THR A 9 -13.77 -11.99 10.19
N GLU A 10 -13.52 -11.91 8.90
CA GLU A 10 -12.20 -12.13 8.31
C GLU A 10 -11.29 -10.91 8.55
N LEU A 11 -9.99 -11.17 8.61
CA LEU A 11 -8.99 -10.11 8.75
C LEU A 11 -9.11 -9.11 7.61
N SER A 12 -9.30 -7.84 7.93
CA SER A 12 -9.33 -6.77 6.93
C SER A 12 -7.97 -6.62 6.26
N LEU A 13 -7.97 -6.09 5.03
CA LEU A 13 -6.73 -5.81 4.33
C LEU A 13 -5.79 -4.92 5.16
N SER A 14 -6.32 -3.89 5.83
CA SER A 14 -5.51 -3.02 6.66
C SER A 14 -4.81 -3.75 7.79
N SER A 15 -5.48 -4.71 8.44
CA SER A 15 -4.87 -5.54 9.49
C SER A 15 -3.70 -6.38 8.95
N GLU A 16 -3.86 -6.96 7.77
CA GLU A 16 -2.80 -7.73 7.12
C GLU A 16 -1.63 -6.83 6.69
N LEU A 17 -1.93 -5.66 6.11
CA LEU A 17 -0.89 -4.70 5.74
C LEU A 17 -0.09 -4.22 6.96
N LEU A 18 -0.76 -3.93 8.08
CA LEU A 18 -0.08 -3.55 9.33
C LEU A 18 0.90 -4.62 9.82
N ARG A 19 0.49 -5.87 9.71
CA ARG A 19 1.34 -7.02 10.08
C ARG A 19 2.57 -7.11 9.17
N ASP A 20 2.38 -6.96 7.87
CA ASP A 20 3.48 -7.04 6.90
C ASP A 20 4.43 -5.84 7.00
N ILE A 21 3.93 -4.63 7.28
CA ILE A 21 4.76 -3.45 7.52
C ILE A 21 5.74 -3.70 8.66
N ALA A 22 5.27 -4.32 9.75
CA ALA A 22 6.08 -4.58 10.94
C ALA A 22 7.28 -5.50 10.69
N SER A 23 7.24 -6.33 9.65
CA SER A 23 8.27 -7.33 9.36
C SER A 23 9.02 -7.13 8.04
N ALA A 24 8.68 -6.11 7.26
CA ALA A 24 9.32 -5.85 5.97
C ALA A 24 10.67 -5.14 6.12
N ASP A 25 11.54 -5.34 5.14
CA ASP A 25 12.80 -4.59 5.00
C ASP A 25 12.67 -3.48 3.97
N GLU A 26 11.87 -3.71 2.93
CA GLU A 26 11.54 -2.70 1.93
C GLU A 26 10.05 -2.80 1.58
N ILE A 27 9.40 -1.65 1.41
CA ILE A 27 7.99 -1.56 1.04
C ILE A 27 7.84 -0.76 -0.24
N CYS A 28 7.05 -1.30 -1.18
CA CYS A 28 6.62 -0.58 -2.38
C CYS A 28 5.10 -0.63 -2.48
N ILE A 29 4.47 0.53 -2.55
CA ILE A 29 3.02 0.68 -2.68
C ILE A 29 2.72 1.34 -4.03
N ILE A 30 1.91 0.68 -4.84
CA ILE A 30 1.45 1.18 -6.13
C ILE A 30 -0.07 1.26 -6.05
N VAL A 31 -0.61 2.47 -6.11
CA VAL A 31 -2.06 2.70 -6.04
C VAL A 31 -2.48 3.80 -6.98
N SER A 32 -3.68 3.69 -7.54
CA SER A 32 -4.23 4.75 -8.41
C SER A 32 -4.62 5.98 -7.61
N PHE A 33 -5.15 5.79 -6.41
CA PHE A 33 -5.62 6.87 -5.53
C PHE A 33 -4.97 6.79 -4.17
N LEU A 34 -4.72 7.96 -3.61
CA LEU A 34 -4.16 8.11 -2.28
C LEU A 34 -4.98 9.13 -1.50
N ARG A 35 -5.65 8.67 -0.46
CA ARG A 35 -6.47 9.52 0.41
C ARG A 35 -5.96 9.48 1.84
N LEU A 36 -6.06 10.63 2.53
CA LEU A 36 -5.59 10.76 3.90
C LEU A 36 -6.31 9.80 4.86
N SER A 37 -7.61 9.57 4.65
CA SER A 37 -8.37 8.62 5.47
C SER A 37 -7.84 7.20 5.41
N GLY A 38 -7.40 6.75 4.24
CA GLY A 38 -6.77 5.43 4.08
C GLY A 38 -5.35 5.40 4.63
N LEU A 39 -4.58 6.45 4.37
CA LEU A 39 -3.21 6.56 4.87
C LEU A 39 -3.15 6.56 6.40
N ARG A 40 -4.09 7.23 7.06
CA ARG A 40 -4.15 7.29 8.53
C ARG A 40 -4.19 5.93 9.20
N LEU A 41 -4.76 4.91 8.53
CA LEU A 41 -4.79 3.55 9.06
C LEU A 41 -3.39 2.92 9.14
N LEU A 42 -2.47 3.36 8.30
CA LEU A 42 -1.13 2.79 8.17
C LEU A 42 -0.01 3.74 8.61
N LEU A 43 -0.31 5.02 8.79
CA LEU A 43 0.72 6.06 8.92
C LEU A 43 1.67 5.84 10.08
N ASP A 44 1.15 5.46 11.26
CA ASP A 44 2.01 5.23 12.43
C ASP A 44 2.94 4.03 12.22
N ALA A 45 2.42 2.96 11.62
CA ALA A 45 3.23 1.79 11.28
C ALA A 45 4.30 2.11 10.24
N LEU A 46 3.97 2.92 9.22
CA LEU A 46 4.93 3.38 8.22
C LEU A 46 5.99 4.29 8.81
N ARG A 47 5.60 5.15 9.75
CA ARG A 47 6.54 6.03 10.46
C ARG A 47 7.54 5.21 11.29
N GLU A 48 7.06 4.21 12.00
CA GLU A 48 7.92 3.30 12.74
C GLU A 48 8.82 2.49 11.81
N PHE A 49 8.29 1.98 10.70
CA PHE A 49 9.07 1.31 9.66
C PHE A 49 10.23 2.19 9.16
N CYS A 50 9.95 3.45 8.84
CA CYS A 50 10.94 4.40 8.34
C CYS A 50 11.95 4.85 9.40
N SER A 51 11.75 4.55 10.68
CA SER A 51 12.72 4.88 11.73
C SER A 51 14.00 4.06 11.67
N ASP A 52 13.96 2.88 11.05
CA ASP A 52 15.15 2.06 10.83
C ASP A 52 15.90 2.56 9.58
N PRO A 53 17.18 2.95 9.69
CA PRO A 53 17.94 3.48 8.56
C PRO A 53 18.19 2.49 7.44
N ARG A 54 17.96 1.20 7.66
CA ARG A 54 18.09 0.16 6.64
C ARG A 54 16.82 0.01 5.79
N HIS A 55 15.70 0.54 6.25
CA HIS A 55 14.41 0.41 5.58
C HIS A 55 14.21 1.47 4.52
N ARG A 56 13.44 1.12 3.49
CA ARG A 56 13.10 2.01 2.38
C ARG A 56 11.62 1.86 2.03
N LEU A 57 10.95 2.99 1.84
CA LEU A 57 9.56 3.06 1.42
C LEU A 57 9.47 3.76 0.06
N ARG A 58 8.78 3.13 -0.90
CA ARG A 58 8.44 3.73 -2.19
C ARG A 58 6.95 3.71 -2.42
N ILE A 59 6.43 4.81 -2.92
CA ILE A 59 5.01 4.95 -3.24
C ILE A 59 4.87 5.53 -4.63
N ILE A 60 4.07 4.88 -5.45
CA ILE A 60 3.74 5.32 -6.81
C ILE A 60 2.23 5.52 -6.87
N THR A 61 1.80 6.70 -7.27
CA THR A 61 0.38 7.03 -7.39
C THR A 61 0.13 7.96 -8.58
N THR A 62 -1.11 8.39 -8.77
CA THR A 62 -1.49 9.32 -9.84
C THR A 62 -2.27 10.51 -9.29
N THR A 63 -2.44 11.53 -10.15
CA THR A 63 -3.35 12.66 -9.90
C THR A 63 -4.67 12.50 -10.63
N TYR A 64 -4.96 11.32 -11.16
CA TYR A 64 -6.15 11.07 -11.98
C TYR A 64 -7.44 11.41 -11.23
N CYS A 65 -8.31 12.17 -11.91
CA CYS A 65 -9.58 12.64 -11.38
C CYS A 65 -9.49 13.49 -10.10
N GLY A 66 -8.32 13.96 -9.71
CA GLY A 66 -8.14 14.74 -8.49
C GLY A 66 -8.48 14.00 -7.19
N ILE A 67 -8.52 12.67 -7.22
CA ILE A 67 -8.89 11.86 -6.05
C ILE A 67 -7.73 11.73 -5.07
N THR A 68 -6.49 11.74 -5.57
CA THR A 68 -5.31 11.75 -4.70
C THR A 68 -5.23 13.10 -3.96
N GLU A 69 -5.19 13.02 -2.64
CA GLU A 69 -5.15 14.21 -1.78
C GLU A 69 -3.73 14.70 -1.55
N ALA A 70 -3.49 16.00 -1.75
CA ALA A 70 -2.19 16.63 -1.50
C ALA A 70 -1.70 16.41 -0.07
N ARG A 71 -2.61 16.46 0.91
CA ARG A 71 -2.28 16.22 2.33
C ARG A 71 -1.71 14.83 2.57
N ALA A 72 -2.23 13.82 1.88
CA ALA A 72 -1.72 12.45 1.99
C ALA A 72 -0.30 12.38 1.43
N LEU A 73 -0.04 13.00 0.30
CA LEU A 73 1.29 13.08 -0.30
C LEU A 73 2.28 13.81 0.60
N GLU A 74 1.86 14.90 1.21
CA GLU A 74 2.68 15.67 2.15
C GLU A 74 3.07 14.84 3.39
N GLN A 75 2.13 14.09 3.95
CA GLN A 75 2.40 13.21 5.08
C GLN A 75 3.43 12.14 4.74
N LEU A 76 3.32 11.55 3.55
CA LEU A 76 4.28 10.55 3.09
C LEU A 76 5.66 11.15 2.80
N ALA A 77 5.70 12.34 2.20
CA ALA A 77 6.95 13.03 1.89
C ALA A 77 7.75 13.43 3.13
N GLN A 78 7.09 13.54 4.28
CA GLN A 78 7.74 13.82 5.56
C GLN A 78 8.40 12.60 6.20
N LEU A 79 8.09 11.41 5.74
CA LEU A 79 8.70 10.18 6.26
C LEU A 79 10.15 10.06 5.75
N GLU A 80 11.04 9.65 6.62
CA GLU A 80 12.44 9.46 6.25
C GLU A 80 12.62 8.33 5.23
N ARG A 81 13.58 8.47 4.33
CA ARG A 81 13.93 7.47 3.31
C ARG A 81 12.74 7.00 2.48
N THR A 82 11.80 7.91 2.23
CA THR A 82 10.59 7.66 1.47
C THR A 82 10.67 8.36 0.13
N GLU A 83 10.40 7.60 -0.93
CA GLU A 83 10.28 8.12 -2.30
C GLU A 83 8.81 8.09 -2.70
N VAL A 84 8.28 9.23 -3.08
CA VAL A 84 6.92 9.35 -3.62
C VAL A 84 7.02 9.77 -5.07
N ARG A 85 6.50 8.95 -5.98
CA ARG A 85 6.41 9.26 -7.40
C ARG A 85 4.96 9.44 -7.81
N ILE A 86 4.71 10.49 -8.58
CA ILE A 86 3.36 10.84 -9.04
C ILE A 86 3.34 10.82 -10.56
N SER A 87 2.44 10.02 -11.13
CA SER A 87 2.16 10.07 -12.56
C SER A 87 1.13 11.15 -12.84
N TYR A 88 1.52 12.10 -13.67
CA TYR A 88 0.63 13.20 -14.11
C TYR A 88 -0.02 12.95 -15.45
N ASP A 89 0.30 11.85 -16.12
CA ASP A 89 -0.28 11.55 -17.42
C ASP A 89 -1.70 11.00 -17.27
N THR A 90 -2.68 11.82 -17.63
CA THR A 90 -4.09 11.49 -17.52
C THR A 90 -4.71 11.04 -18.85
N ARG A 91 -3.94 11.04 -19.96
CA ARG A 91 -4.50 10.91 -21.31
C ARG A 91 -4.44 9.53 -21.93
N ILE A 92 -3.34 8.80 -21.75
CA ILE A 92 -3.08 7.57 -22.51
C ILE A 92 -2.82 6.38 -21.58
N GLU A 93 -1.97 6.53 -20.58
CA GLU A 93 -1.64 5.47 -19.64
C GLU A 93 -2.16 5.81 -18.25
N ARG A 94 -3.23 5.15 -17.87
CA ARG A 94 -3.76 5.26 -16.51
C ARG A 94 -3.10 4.19 -15.64
N LEU A 95 -2.49 4.62 -14.58
CA LEU A 95 -2.01 3.68 -13.58
C LEU A 95 -3.21 3.09 -12.83
N HIS A 96 -3.64 1.90 -13.24
CA HIS A 96 -4.69 1.15 -12.56
C HIS A 96 -4.15 0.06 -11.64
N ALA A 97 -2.85 -0.14 -11.64
CA ALA A 97 -2.22 -1.11 -10.76
C ALA A 97 -2.45 -0.74 -9.29
N LYS A 98 -2.78 -1.74 -8.49
CA LYS A 98 -2.93 -1.64 -7.06
C LYS A 98 -2.18 -2.80 -6.46
N ALA A 99 -0.99 -2.52 -5.96
CA ALA A 99 -0.11 -3.54 -5.41
C ALA A 99 0.58 -3.03 -4.16
N TYR A 100 0.70 -3.89 -3.18
CA TYR A 100 1.43 -3.65 -1.94
C TYR A 100 2.48 -4.73 -1.83
N LEU A 101 3.74 -4.35 -1.95
CA LEU A 101 4.88 -5.28 -1.96
C LEU A 101 5.69 -5.09 -0.68
N PHE A 102 5.87 -6.18 0.04
CA PHE A 102 6.67 -6.22 1.27
C PHE A 102 7.85 -7.16 1.04
N LEU A 103 9.01 -6.58 0.82
CA LEU A 103 10.23 -7.32 0.52
C LEU A 103 10.98 -7.61 1.82
N ARG A 104 11.47 -8.83 1.93
CA ARG A 104 12.23 -9.31 3.09
C ARG A 104 13.50 -10.00 2.65
N ASP A 105 14.60 -9.64 3.27
CA ASP A 105 15.90 -10.26 3.01
C ASP A 105 15.91 -11.75 3.39
N SER A 106 15.01 -12.15 4.28
CA SER A 106 14.81 -13.56 4.66
C SER A 106 14.29 -14.45 3.51
N GLY A 107 13.77 -13.86 2.43
CA GLY A 107 13.18 -14.59 1.32
C GLY A 107 11.69 -14.91 1.51
N TYR A 108 11.03 -14.35 2.51
CA TYR A 108 9.59 -14.51 2.77
C TYR A 108 8.79 -13.27 2.36
N SER A 109 9.14 -12.71 1.21
CA SER A 109 8.45 -11.54 0.67
C SER A 109 6.99 -11.82 0.36
N THR A 110 6.13 -10.82 0.55
CA THR A 110 4.68 -10.91 0.31
C THR A 110 4.21 -9.80 -0.62
N ALA A 111 3.16 -10.09 -1.37
CA ALA A 111 2.51 -9.12 -2.25
C ALA A 111 1.00 -9.22 -2.12
N TYR A 112 0.34 -8.07 -2.12
CA TYR A 112 -1.12 -7.96 -2.25
C TYR A 112 -1.41 -7.25 -3.56
N ILE A 113 -2.15 -7.90 -4.44
CA ILE A 113 -2.50 -7.38 -5.76
C ILE A 113 -4.01 -7.45 -5.90
N GLY A 114 -4.63 -6.34 -6.28
CA GLY A 114 -6.08 -6.32 -6.42
C GLY A 114 -6.67 -4.96 -6.72
N SER A 115 -7.88 -4.73 -6.25
CA SER A 115 -8.66 -3.53 -6.51
C SER A 115 -8.50 -2.42 -5.46
N SER A 116 -7.84 -2.71 -4.33
CA SER A 116 -7.80 -1.79 -3.17
C SER A 116 -6.81 -0.66 -3.34
N ASN A 117 -7.30 0.57 -3.37
CA ASN A 117 -6.50 1.78 -3.22
C ASN A 117 -6.24 2.12 -1.75
N LEU A 118 -5.37 3.07 -1.50
CA LEU A 118 -5.14 3.59 -0.15
C LEU A 118 -6.25 4.59 0.21
N SER A 119 -7.41 4.05 0.58
CA SER A 119 -8.58 4.78 1.02
C SER A 119 -9.27 4.03 2.16
N HIS A 120 -9.96 4.75 3.04
CA HIS A 120 -10.63 4.13 4.18
C HIS A 120 -11.67 3.08 3.76
N SER A 121 -12.50 3.39 2.78
CA SER A 121 -13.54 2.47 2.30
C SER A 121 -12.96 1.18 1.71
N ALA A 122 -11.84 1.26 1.01
CA ALA A 122 -11.17 0.08 0.45
C ALA A 122 -10.59 -0.82 1.54
N HIS A 123 -10.18 -0.25 2.69
CA HIS A 123 -9.55 -0.99 3.78
C HIS A 123 -10.52 -1.52 4.83
N THR A 124 -11.70 -0.91 4.96
CA THR A 124 -12.63 -1.20 6.06
C THR A 124 -14.04 -1.59 5.62
N ASP A 125 -14.70 -0.76 4.79
CA ASP A 125 -16.13 -0.87 4.49
C ASP A 125 -16.42 -1.23 3.03
N GLY A 126 -15.49 -0.98 2.11
CA GLY A 126 -15.66 -1.22 0.68
C GLY A 126 -15.57 -2.70 0.33
N LEU A 127 -16.34 -3.10 -0.67
CA LEU A 127 -16.21 -4.43 -1.28
C LEU A 127 -15.04 -4.39 -2.27
N GLU A 128 -13.93 -4.92 -1.84
CA GLU A 128 -12.70 -4.98 -2.63
C GLU A 128 -12.16 -6.40 -2.66
N TRP A 129 -11.46 -6.75 -3.71
CA TRP A 129 -10.78 -8.03 -3.81
C TRP A 129 -9.27 -7.84 -3.89
N ASN A 130 -8.53 -8.71 -3.21
CA ASN A 130 -7.08 -8.74 -3.26
C ASN A 130 -6.59 -10.18 -3.22
N VAL A 131 -5.52 -10.45 -3.94
CA VAL A 131 -4.80 -11.72 -3.89
C VAL A 131 -3.53 -11.50 -3.12
N ARG A 132 -3.31 -12.30 -2.08
CA ARG A 132 -2.05 -12.35 -1.37
C ARG A 132 -1.18 -13.46 -1.97
N ALA A 133 0.03 -13.11 -2.36
CA ALA A 133 1.04 -14.05 -2.81
C ALA A 133 2.26 -14.00 -1.88
N THR A 134 2.87 -15.13 -1.62
CA THR A 134 4.10 -15.21 -0.85
C THR A 134 5.19 -15.88 -1.69
N GLN A 135 6.43 -15.51 -1.42
CA GLN A 135 7.57 -16.08 -2.12
C GLN A 135 7.72 -17.60 -1.86
N VAL A 136 7.28 -18.07 -0.70
CA VAL A 136 7.30 -19.50 -0.35
C VAL A 136 6.26 -20.29 -1.12
N GLU A 137 5.05 -19.70 -1.30
CA GLU A 137 3.95 -20.35 -2.02
C GLU A 137 4.17 -20.32 -3.53
N ASN A 138 4.88 -19.31 -4.03
CA ASN A 138 5.14 -19.08 -5.45
C ASN A 138 6.64 -18.86 -5.69
N PRO A 139 7.46 -19.89 -5.53
CA PRO A 139 8.88 -19.77 -5.84
C PRO A 139 9.06 -19.56 -7.36
N GLN A 140 9.98 -18.67 -7.74
CA GLN A 140 10.33 -18.41 -9.14
C GLN A 140 11.06 -19.59 -9.74
#